data_8d717627313a3a6501692aaa126917d2
#
_entry.id   8d717627313a3a6501692aaa126917d2
#
_cell.length_a   1.000
_cell.length_b   1.000
_cell.length_c   1.000
_cell.angle_alpha   90.00
_cell.angle_beta   90.00
_cell.angle_gamma   90.00
#
_symmetry.space_group_name_H-M   'P 1'
#
loop_
_entity.id
_entity.type
_entity.pdbx_description
1 polymer ?
#
loop_
_entity_poly.entity_id
_entity_poly.type
_entity_poly.pdbx_seq_one_letter_code
_entity_poly.pdbx_strand_id
1 'polypeptide(L)'
;MRKKTEKTSNKPIIIRPQQGKQEMFLRSPADICIYGGAAGGGKTYALLLECLRHIDNKLFEAVIFRQSRPQIMSAGGLYATSQEIYPHLGASSVLTPNVQWRFQSGAKVTFAHMFYEKEKYNWQGSQIPLLMFDELVHFTESQFFYMFSRNRSTCGVRPYIRATCNPDGESWVARFIDWWIDPETGYADESRCGKLRYFIRRNNIIHWADTPQQLYEEFHLYSPEEMEEVRSVSFISAKLTDNAAMMKHDPGYIGALKAMSEFDQEQLLNGNWKIRRSAGHYFKRSKVGQMFRSTPTDVVKWVRAWDLAATAPGEMDELEGMPQAMRTNRRGDESAYTAGVLLGKRKNGRVFVADVINVRENGADVRQLILNTAASDNALYGNVTVRLPQDPGQAGKDQAQSFVRMLGGYTVTTSLESGDKVTRAEPFSSQWLAGNVDVKMADWNDDYFRQLENFPVGKLKDMVDASANAYLELENGKPEFGFSFG
;
A
#
# COMPACT_ATOMS: atom_id res chain seq x y z
N MET A 1 -36.73 -27.51 -43.16
CA MET A 1 -35.38 -27.47 -42.59
C MET A 1 -35.46 -27.57 -41.07
N ARG A 2 -35.17 -28.73 -40.49
CA ARG A 2 -35.12 -28.94 -39.03
C ARG A 2 -33.78 -28.37 -38.47
N LYS A 3 -33.83 -27.36 -37.61
CA LYS A 3 -32.66 -26.91 -36.85
C LYS A 3 -32.17 -28.06 -35.96
N LYS A 4 -30.97 -28.55 -36.20
CA LYS A 4 -30.25 -29.41 -35.25
C LYS A 4 -29.94 -28.58 -34.00
N THR A 5 -30.59 -28.90 -32.90
CA THR A 5 -30.15 -28.46 -31.57
C THR A 5 -28.84 -29.14 -31.26
N GLU A 6 -27.76 -28.37 -31.24
CA GLU A 6 -26.47 -28.81 -30.68
C GLU A 6 -26.67 -29.17 -29.22
N LYS A 7 -26.47 -30.45 -28.91
CA LYS A 7 -26.39 -30.93 -27.52
C LYS A 7 -25.09 -30.35 -26.96
N THR A 8 -25.18 -29.28 -26.17
CA THR A 8 -24.09 -28.85 -25.29
C THR A 8 -23.68 -30.03 -24.41
N SER A 9 -22.49 -30.53 -24.56
CA SER A 9 -21.95 -31.60 -23.72
C SER A 9 -21.83 -31.08 -22.28
N ASN A 10 -22.70 -31.55 -21.40
CA ASN A 10 -22.69 -31.29 -19.97
C ASN A 10 -21.46 -32.02 -19.35
N LYS A 11 -20.25 -31.51 -19.60
CA LYS A 11 -19.10 -31.96 -18.83
C LYS A 11 -19.23 -31.39 -17.42
N PRO A 12 -19.07 -32.21 -16.38
CA PRO A 12 -19.15 -31.73 -15.02
C PRO A 12 -18.07 -30.65 -14.79
N ILE A 13 -18.48 -29.54 -14.21
CA ILE A 13 -17.54 -28.48 -13.78
C ILE A 13 -16.84 -28.98 -12.53
N ILE A 14 -15.53 -29.13 -12.61
CA ILE A 14 -14.71 -29.58 -11.50
C ILE A 14 -14.01 -28.38 -10.86
N ILE A 15 -14.42 -28.03 -9.67
CA ILE A 15 -13.80 -26.98 -8.84
C ILE A 15 -12.85 -27.67 -7.86
N ARG A 16 -11.56 -27.45 -7.99
CA ARG A 16 -10.54 -28.04 -7.12
C ARG A 16 -9.30 -27.14 -7.02
N PRO A 17 -8.52 -27.24 -5.90
CA PRO A 17 -7.22 -26.59 -5.83
C PRO A 17 -6.25 -27.22 -6.83
N GLN A 18 -5.24 -26.45 -7.20
CA GLN A 18 -4.08 -26.98 -7.88
C GLN A 18 -3.22 -27.77 -6.89
N GLN A 19 -2.63 -28.86 -7.38
CA GLN A 19 -1.72 -29.69 -6.58
C GLN A 19 -0.52 -28.88 -6.08
N GLY A 20 -0.02 -29.26 -4.91
CA GLY A 20 1.12 -28.64 -4.28
C GLY A 20 0.75 -27.50 -3.33
N LYS A 21 1.17 -26.27 -3.62
CA LYS A 21 1.09 -25.16 -2.66
C LYS A 21 -0.34 -24.72 -2.31
N GLN A 22 -1.27 -24.72 -3.29
CA GLN A 22 -2.69 -24.42 -2.99
C GLN A 22 -3.31 -25.50 -2.09
N GLU A 23 -3.05 -26.80 -2.37
CA GLU A 23 -3.53 -27.88 -1.49
C GLU A 23 -2.91 -27.78 -0.10
N MET A 24 -1.62 -27.45 0.00
CA MET A 24 -0.92 -27.25 1.27
C MET A 24 -1.59 -26.12 2.09
N PHE A 25 -1.92 -25.00 1.44
CA PHE A 25 -2.62 -23.88 2.07
C PHE A 25 -3.98 -24.30 2.62
N LEU A 26 -4.78 -24.97 1.79
CA LEU A 26 -6.12 -25.44 2.20
C LEU A 26 -6.07 -26.55 3.28
N ARG A 27 -5.00 -27.33 3.34
CA ARG A 27 -4.81 -28.39 4.36
C ARG A 27 -4.10 -27.90 5.63
N SER A 28 -3.68 -26.63 5.66
CA SER A 28 -2.92 -26.12 6.82
C SER A 28 -3.75 -26.18 8.10
N PRO A 29 -3.23 -26.80 9.17
CA PRO A 29 -3.90 -26.87 10.47
C PRO A 29 -3.67 -25.60 11.30
N ALA A 30 -2.86 -24.64 10.81
CA ALA A 30 -2.50 -23.43 11.53
C ALA A 30 -3.73 -22.55 11.81
N ASP A 31 -3.74 -21.91 12.97
CA ASP A 31 -4.73 -20.87 13.30
C ASP A 31 -4.62 -19.69 12.31
N ILE A 32 -3.40 -19.33 11.91
CA ILE A 32 -3.10 -18.31 10.90
C ILE A 32 -2.26 -18.94 9.80
N CYS A 33 -2.76 -18.95 8.57
CA CYS A 33 -1.96 -19.39 7.42
C CYS A 33 -1.86 -18.29 6.39
N ILE A 34 -0.64 -17.91 6.02
CA ILE A 34 -0.33 -16.88 5.02
C ILE A 34 0.21 -17.56 3.76
N TYR A 35 -0.45 -17.36 2.64
CA TYR A 35 -0.03 -17.82 1.32
C TYR A 35 0.56 -16.63 0.57
N GLY A 36 1.88 -16.49 0.62
CA GLY A 36 2.60 -15.31 0.16
C GLY A 36 3.68 -15.64 -0.86
N GLY A 37 3.98 -14.68 -1.74
CA GLY A 37 5.03 -14.83 -2.76
C GLY A 37 4.66 -14.23 -4.10
N ALA A 38 5.27 -14.73 -5.18
CA ALA A 38 5.17 -14.19 -6.54
C ALA A 38 3.73 -13.95 -7.02
N ALA A 39 3.56 -12.96 -7.90
CA ALA A 39 2.28 -12.69 -8.56
C ALA A 39 1.85 -13.88 -9.43
N GLY A 40 0.54 -14.02 -9.66
CA GLY A 40 0.02 -15.09 -10.52
C GLY A 40 0.03 -16.50 -9.91
N GLY A 41 0.48 -16.68 -8.66
CA GLY A 41 0.54 -18.00 -7.98
C GLY A 41 -0.83 -18.61 -7.60
N GLY A 42 -1.96 -18.01 -8.02
CA GLY A 42 -3.31 -18.54 -7.74
C GLY A 42 -3.79 -18.30 -6.30
N LYS A 43 -3.22 -17.31 -5.60
CA LYS A 43 -3.48 -17.03 -4.19
C LYS A 43 -4.94 -16.65 -3.90
N THR A 44 -5.50 -15.70 -4.65
CA THR A 44 -6.89 -15.25 -4.51
C THR A 44 -7.88 -16.40 -4.76
N TYR A 45 -7.60 -17.26 -5.75
CA TYR A 45 -8.42 -18.45 -6.00
C TYR A 45 -8.43 -19.41 -4.81
N ALA A 46 -7.26 -19.61 -4.17
CA ALA A 46 -7.17 -20.43 -2.96
C ALA A 46 -7.98 -19.87 -1.79
N LEU A 47 -8.01 -18.53 -1.58
CA LEU A 47 -8.88 -17.91 -0.57
C LEU A 47 -10.36 -18.19 -0.86
N LEU A 48 -10.78 -18.07 -2.11
CA LEU A 48 -12.18 -18.32 -2.49
C LEU A 48 -12.57 -19.80 -2.29
N LEU A 49 -11.64 -20.74 -2.55
CA LEU A 49 -11.88 -22.16 -2.26
C LEU A 49 -11.97 -22.43 -0.76
N GLU A 50 -11.17 -21.75 0.08
CA GLU A 50 -11.21 -21.95 1.53
C GLU A 50 -12.56 -21.57 2.12
N CYS A 51 -13.27 -20.58 1.56
CA CYS A 51 -14.62 -20.23 1.97
C CYS A 51 -15.60 -21.40 1.85
N LEU A 52 -15.35 -22.33 0.95
CA LEU A 52 -16.26 -23.45 0.67
C LEU A 52 -16.22 -24.56 1.72
N ARG A 53 -15.23 -24.56 2.62
CA ARG A 53 -15.00 -25.63 3.60
C ARG A 53 -16.18 -25.87 4.53
N HIS A 54 -16.94 -24.82 4.87
CA HIS A 54 -18.01 -24.89 5.86
C HIS A 54 -19.34 -24.34 5.35
N ILE A 55 -19.53 -24.31 4.02
CA ILE A 55 -20.76 -23.74 3.42
C ILE A 55 -22.03 -24.52 3.73
N ASP A 56 -21.94 -25.75 4.21
CA ASP A 56 -23.09 -26.53 4.66
C ASP A 56 -23.61 -26.09 6.05
N ASN A 57 -22.84 -25.31 6.77
CA ASN A 57 -23.21 -24.80 8.09
C ASN A 57 -23.94 -23.46 7.93
N LYS A 58 -25.26 -23.45 8.23
CA LYS A 58 -26.14 -22.28 8.08
C LYS A 58 -25.70 -21.02 8.83
N LEU A 59 -24.93 -21.16 9.91
CA LEU A 59 -24.44 -20.05 10.74
C LEU A 59 -23.01 -19.62 10.38
N PHE A 60 -22.41 -20.29 9.40
CA PHE A 60 -21.04 -19.96 8.99
C PHE A 60 -21.00 -18.68 8.17
N GLU A 61 -20.07 -17.80 8.53
CA GLU A 61 -19.74 -16.61 7.75
C GLU A 61 -18.21 -16.49 7.59
N ALA A 62 -17.77 -16.39 6.34
CA ALA A 62 -16.42 -16.00 5.98
C ALA A 62 -16.39 -14.53 5.56
N VAL A 63 -15.39 -13.80 6.02
CA VAL A 63 -15.18 -12.40 5.60
C VAL A 63 -13.79 -12.26 5.00
N ILE A 64 -13.71 -11.81 3.74
CA ILE A 64 -12.45 -11.49 3.06
C ILE A 64 -12.31 -9.98 2.97
N PHE A 65 -11.22 -9.47 3.52
CA PHE A 65 -10.85 -8.05 3.43
C PHE A 65 -9.94 -7.78 2.25
N ARG A 66 -10.23 -6.70 1.53
CA ARG A 66 -9.35 -6.05 0.55
C ARG A 66 -9.20 -4.58 0.94
N GLN A 67 -8.16 -3.91 0.49
CA GLN A 67 -7.95 -2.51 0.87
C GLN A 67 -9.10 -1.60 0.42
N SER A 68 -9.62 -1.78 -0.80
CA SER A 68 -10.68 -0.92 -1.33
C SER A 68 -11.76 -1.69 -2.10
N ARG A 69 -12.98 -1.11 -2.17
CA ARG A 69 -14.08 -1.67 -2.94
C ARG A 69 -13.77 -1.77 -4.46
N PRO A 70 -13.14 -0.79 -5.12
CA PRO A 70 -12.72 -0.94 -6.51
C PRO A 70 -11.84 -2.17 -6.75
N GLN A 71 -10.91 -2.48 -5.83
CA GLN A 71 -10.07 -3.68 -5.93
C GLN A 71 -10.87 -4.99 -5.78
N ILE A 72 -11.94 -5.00 -5.00
CA ILE A 72 -12.85 -6.16 -4.91
C ILE A 72 -13.57 -6.39 -6.25
N MET A 73 -14.00 -5.31 -6.91
CA MET A 73 -14.86 -5.33 -8.09
C MET A 73 -14.09 -5.34 -9.41
N SER A 74 -12.77 -5.13 -9.40
CA SER A 74 -11.94 -5.08 -10.61
C SER A 74 -11.97 -6.40 -11.40
N ALA A 75 -11.66 -6.33 -12.69
CA ALA A 75 -11.49 -7.50 -13.53
C ALA A 75 -10.40 -8.41 -12.94
N GLY A 76 -10.68 -9.70 -12.77
CA GLY A 76 -9.80 -10.65 -12.09
C GLY A 76 -9.71 -10.47 -10.56
N GLY A 77 -10.45 -9.54 -9.97
CA GLY A 77 -10.56 -9.35 -8.52
C GLY A 77 -11.43 -10.42 -7.85
N LEU A 78 -11.60 -10.27 -6.53
CA LEU A 78 -12.35 -11.24 -5.71
C LEU A 78 -13.75 -11.53 -6.25
N TYR A 79 -14.51 -10.48 -6.63
CA TYR A 79 -15.89 -10.67 -7.09
C TYR A 79 -15.92 -11.36 -8.45
N ALA A 80 -15.15 -10.89 -9.43
CA ALA A 80 -15.10 -11.49 -10.76
C ALA A 80 -14.71 -12.98 -10.70
N THR A 81 -13.64 -13.31 -9.94
CA THR A 81 -13.20 -14.70 -9.79
C THR A 81 -14.23 -15.56 -9.04
N SER A 82 -14.94 -15.00 -8.04
CA SER A 82 -15.97 -15.73 -7.30
C SER A 82 -17.21 -16.05 -8.17
N GLN A 83 -17.49 -15.23 -9.19
CA GLN A 83 -18.57 -15.50 -10.15
C GLN A 83 -18.32 -16.75 -11.02
N GLU A 84 -17.06 -17.17 -11.15
CA GLU A 84 -16.69 -18.40 -11.85
C GLU A 84 -16.87 -19.65 -10.96
N ILE A 85 -17.06 -19.49 -9.65
CA ILE A 85 -17.06 -20.59 -8.68
C ILE A 85 -18.42 -20.74 -8.00
N TYR A 86 -18.89 -19.71 -7.32
CA TYR A 86 -19.99 -19.79 -6.35
C TYR A 86 -21.37 -20.02 -6.96
N PRO A 87 -21.71 -19.49 -8.16
CA PRO A 87 -22.99 -19.79 -8.80
C PRO A 87 -23.18 -21.28 -9.12
N HIS A 88 -22.09 -22.01 -9.42
CA HIS A 88 -22.15 -23.45 -9.66
C HIS A 88 -22.47 -24.28 -8.40
N LEU A 89 -22.35 -23.65 -7.23
CA LEU A 89 -22.68 -24.21 -5.91
C LEU A 89 -24.03 -23.69 -5.39
N GLY A 90 -24.83 -23.06 -6.27
CA GLY A 90 -26.15 -22.55 -5.94
C GLY A 90 -26.15 -21.28 -5.09
N ALA A 91 -25.03 -20.54 -5.05
CA ALA A 91 -24.95 -19.28 -4.34
C ALA A 91 -25.48 -18.11 -5.17
N SER A 92 -26.08 -17.13 -4.50
CA SER A 92 -26.51 -15.86 -5.06
C SER A 92 -25.77 -14.69 -4.43
N SER A 93 -25.48 -13.64 -5.21
CA SER A 93 -24.74 -12.46 -4.72
C SER A 93 -25.66 -11.27 -4.44
N VAL A 94 -25.31 -10.51 -3.39
CA VAL A 94 -25.86 -9.19 -3.05
C VAL A 94 -24.71 -8.21 -3.06
N LEU A 95 -24.88 -7.03 -3.68
CA LEU A 95 -23.78 -6.09 -3.88
C LEU A 95 -23.77 -4.92 -2.88
N THR A 96 -24.85 -4.71 -2.15
CA THR A 96 -25.01 -3.56 -1.25
C THR A 96 -25.55 -4.03 0.10
N PRO A 97 -25.06 -3.52 1.24
CA PRO A 97 -23.93 -2.55 1.40
C PRO A 97 -22.55 -3.15 1.09
N ASN A 98 -22.33 -4.41 1.40
CA ASN A 98 -21.13 -5.17 1.05
C ASN A 98 -21.43 -6.18 -0.05
N VAL A 99 -20.41 -6.61 -0.76
CA VAL A 99 -20.51 -7.75 -1.68
C VAL A 99 -20.61 -9.01 -0.85
N GLN A 100 -21.73 -9.71 -0.93
CA GLN A 100 -21.97 -10.92 -0.13
C GLN A 100 -22.57 -12.03 -0.99
N TRP A 101 -21.98 -13.20 -0.91
CA TRP A 101 -22.52 -14.43 -1.44
C TRP A 101 -23.33 -15.16 -0.36
N ARG A 102 -24.48 -15.68 -0.73
CA ARG A 102 -25.36 -16.47 0.12
C ARG A 102 -25.60 -17.83 -0.50
N PHE A 103 -25.26 -18.86 0.24
CA PHE A 103 -25.46 -20.25 -0.14
C PHE A 103 -26.84 -20.76 0.28
N GLN A 104 -27.30 -21.83 -0.35
CA GLN A 104 -28.62 -22.41 -0.04
C GLN A 104 -28.75 -22.88 1.42
N SER A 105 -27.67 -23.30 2.05
CA SER A 105 -27.58 -23.64 3.47
C SER A 105 -27.89 -22.48 4.42
N GLY A 106 -27.70 -21.24 3.96
CA GLY A 106 -27.69 -20.02 4.75
C GLY A 106 -26.28 -19.48 5.06
N ALA A 107 -25.23 -20.24 4.76
CA ALA A 107 -23.84 -19.77 4.89
C ALA A 107 -23.56 -18.53 4.02
N LYS A 108 -22.65 -17.68 4.48
CA LYS A 108 -22.32 -16.42 3.81
C LYS A 108 -20.83 -16.26 3.58
N VAL A 109 -20.48 -15.65 2.47
CA VAL A 109 -19.13 -15.14 2.19
C VAL A 109 -19.23 -13.66 1.86
N THR A 110 -18.65 -12.82 2.70
CA THR A 110 -18.70 -11.37 2.60
C THR A 110 -17.34 -10.83 2.13
N PHE A 111 -17.33 -10.00 1.09
CA PHE A 111 -16.14 -9.24 0.68
C PHE A 111 -16.27 -7.82 1.22
N ALA A 112 -15.36 -7.47 2.11
CA ALA A 112 -15.33 -6.20 2.79
C ALA A 112 -14.05 -5.42 2.45
N HIS A 113 -14.05 -4.14 2.71
CA HIS A 113 -12.86 -3.32 2.55
C HIS A 113 -12.54 -2.55 3.83
N MET A 114 -11.26 -2.21 3.97
CA MET A 114 -10.77 -1.42 5.10
C MET A 114 -9.53 -0.65 4.63
N PHE A 115 -9.73 0.60 4.24
CA PHE A 115 -8.68 1.48 3.75
C PHE A 115 -8.06 2.32 4.88
N TYR A 116 -8.92 2.99 5.66
CA TYR A 116 -8.48 3.83 6.76
C TYR A 116 -8.34 3.05 8.07
N GLU A 117 -7.35 3.43 8.88
CA GLU A 117 -7.07 2.79 10.17
C GLU A 117 -8.31 2.72 11.09
N LYS A 118 -9.14 3.77 11.09
CA LYS A 118 -10.36 3.84 11.90
C LYS A 118 -11.48 2.88 11.47
N GLU A 119 -11.45 2.39 10.24
CA GLU A 119 -12.52 1.52 9.72
C GLU A 119 -12.55 0.15 10.40
N LYS A 120 -11.46 -0.26 11.04
CA LYS A 120 -11.44 -1.47 11.88
C LYS A 120 -12.51 -1.44 12.97
N TYR A 121 -12.85 -0.25 13.50
CA TYR A 121 -13.87 -0.10 14.54
C TYR A 121 -15.30 -0.36 14.05
N ASN A 122 -15.55 -0.29 12.75
CA ASN A 122 -16.86 -0.68 12.15
C ASN A 122 -17.18 -2.16 12.40
N TRP A 123 -16.18 -2.96 12.74
CA TRP A 123 -16.31 -4.39 13.04
C TRP A 123 -16.37 -4.69 14.54
N GLN A 124 -16.57 -3.67 15.36
CA GLN A 124 -16.76 -3.85 16.80
C GLN A 124 -18.00 -4.72 17.05
N GLY A 125 -17.86 -5.74 17.89
CA GLY A 125 -18.95 -6.69 18.19
C GLY A 125 -19.07 -7.86 17.21
N SER A 126 -18.44 -7.82 16.05
CA SER A 126 -18.52 -8.89 15.05
C SER A 126 -17.93 -10.21 15.55
N GLN A 127 -18.47 -11.31 15.02
CA GLN A 127 -17.99 -12.69 15.21
C GLN A 127 -17.73 -13.28 13.84
N ILE A 128 -16.48 -13.52 13.51
CA ILE A 128 -16.06 -13.96 12.18
C ILE A 128 -15.33 -15.30 12.33
N PRO A 129 -16.00 -16.44 12.06
CA PRO A 129 -15.38 -17.77 12.12
C PRO A 129 -14.17 -17.92 11.20
N LEU A 130 -14.29 -17.47 9.96
CA LEU A 130 -13.20 -17.45 9.00
C LEU A 130 -12.92 -16.00 8.58
N LEU A 131 -11.83 -15.47 9.13
CA LEU A 131 -11.34 -14.13 8.82
C LEU A 131 -10.24 -14.22 7.75
N MET A 132 -10.38 -13.46 6.68
CA MET A 132 -9.41 -13.50 5.60
C MET A 132 -8.97 -12.13 5.12
N PHE A 133 -7.72 -12.06 4.65
CA PHE A 133 -7.12 -10.87 4.04
C PHE A 133 -6.53 -11.23 2.67
N ASP A 134 -7.01 -10.59 1.63
CA ASP A 134 -6.38 -10.65 0.32
C ASP A 134 -5.45 -9.44 0.17
N GLU A 135 -4.16 -9.68 -0.09
CA GLU A 135 -3.05 -8.73 -0.02
C GLU A 135 -2.86 -8.14 1.39
N LEU A 136 -2.51 -9.01 2.35
CA LEU A 136 -2.33 -8.66 3.77
C LEU A 136 -1.35 -7.49 3.99
N VAL A 137 -0.35 -7.34 3.13
CA VAL A 137 0.63 -6.24 3.19
C VAL A 137 0.01 -4.84 3.05
N HIS A 138 -1.20 -4.75 2.51
CA HIS A 138 -1.94 -3.48 2.40
C HIS A 138 -2.62 -3.05 3.70
N PHE A 139 -2.63 -3.88 4.73
CA PHE A 139 -3.24 -3.58 6.02
C PHE A 139 -2.16 -3.30 7.07
N THR A 140 -2.48 -2.41 7.99
CA THR A 140 -1.57 -2.14 9.10
C THR A 140 -1.55 -3.31 10.10
N GLU A 141 -0.47 -3.44 10.86
CA GLU A 141 -0.37 -4.40 11.96
C GLU A 141 -1.51 -4.20 12.98
N SER A 142 -1.87 -2.94 13.26
CA SER A 142 -2.96 -2.58 14.16
C SER A 142 -4.33 -3.02 13.61
N GLN A 143 -4.60 -2.87 12.31
CA GLN A 143 -5.82 -3.37 11.68
C GLN A 143 -5.90 -4.90 11.79
N PHE A 144 -4.81 -5.60 11.50
CA PHE A 144 -4.76 -7.07 11.56
C PHE A 144 -5.05 -7.57 12.99
N PHE A 145 -4.33 -7.08 14.01
CA PHE A 145 -4.51 -7.56 15.37
C PHE A 145 -5.83 -7.10 16.01
N TYR A 146 -6.39 -5.98 15.58
CA TYR A 146 -7.75 -5.61 15.97
C TYR A 146 -8.75 -6.61 15.39
N MET A 147 -8.67 -6.93 14.12
CA MET A 147 -9.56 -7.90 13.47
C MET A 147 -9.35 -9.32 14.00
N PHE A 148 -8.12 -9.69 14.37
CA PHE A 148 -7.83 -10.95 15.05
C PHE A 148 -8.66 -11.12 16.31
N SER A 149 -8.91 -10.06 17.08
CA SER A 149 -9.82 -10.10 18.24
C SER A 149 -11.30 -10.30 17.86
N ARG A 150 -11.66 -10.14 16.57
CA ARG A 150 -13.00 -10.41 16.03
C ARG A 150 -13.11 -11.82 15.44
N ASN A 151 -12.01 -12.54 15.31
CA ASN A 151 -11.97 -13.92 14.85
C ASN A 151 -12.44 -14.85 15.96
N ARG A 152 -13.75 -14.98 16.08
CA ARG A 152 -14.45 -15.80 17.07
C ARG A 152 -15.71 -16.41 16.45
N SER A 153 -16.20 -17.51 17.02
CA SER A 153 -17.27 -18.31 16.42
C SER A 153 -18.28 -18.79 17.46
N THR A 154 -19.54 -18.78 17.06
CA THR A 154 -20.65 -19.44 17.77
C THR A 154 -21.33 -20.50 16.90
N CYS A 155 -20.80 -20.77 15.71
CA CYS A 155 -21.37 -21.73 14.77
C CYS A 155 -20.75 -23.14 14.86
N GLY A 156 -19.88 -23.40 15.86
CA GLY A 156 -19.21 -24.70 16.04
C GLY A 156 -17.95 -24.88 15.18
N VAL A 157 -17.61 -23.93 14.33
CA VAL A 157 -16.34 -23.93 13.60
C VAL A 157 -15.28 -23.24 14.47
N ARG A 158 -14.12 -23.89 14.71
CA ARG A 158 -12.98 -23.25 15.39
C ARG A 158 -12.56 -22.03 14.55
N PRO A 159 -12.41 -20.83 15.17
CA PRO A 159 -12.01 -19.63 14.44
C PRO A 159 -10.60 -19.75 13.88
N TYR A 160 -10.39 -19.31 12.65
CA TYR A 160 -9.07 -19.31 12.02
C TYR A 160 -8.94 -18.20 10.97
N ILE A 161 -7.68 -17.89 10.61
CA ILE A 161 -7.34 -16.81 9.69
C ILE A 161 -6.61 -17.38 8.47
N ARG A 162 -6.94 -16.85 7.32
CA ARG A 162 -6.25 -17.12 6.06
C ARG A 162 -5.91 -15.81 5.37
N ALA A 163 -4.71 -15.69 4.87
CA ALA A 163 -4.27 -14.48 4.19
C ALA A 163 -3.44 -14.77 2.95
N THR A 164 -3.48 -13.86 2.01
CA THR A 164 -2.58 -13.85 0.85
C THR A 164 -1.81 -12.55 0.79
N CYS A 165 -0.65 -12.54 0.17
CA CYS A 165 0.10 -11.33 -0.11
C CYS A 165 1.16 -11.55 -1.19
N ASN A 166 1.54 -10.45 -1.85
CA ASN A 166 2.79 -10.35 -2.56
C ASN A 166 3.90 -9.89 -1.59
N PRO A 167 5.19 -10.13 -1.89
CA PRO A 167 6.26 -9.65 -1.04
C PRO A 167 6.27 -8.12 -0.94
N ASP A 168 6.52 -7.64 0.27
CA ASP A 168 6.80 -6.24 0.57
C ASP A 168 7.75 -6.18 1.76
N GLY A 169 9.03 -5.91 1.49
CA GLY A 169 10.11 -5.91 2.47
C GLY A 169 10.01 -4.83 3.55
N GLU A 170 9.20 -3.78 3.33
CA GLU A 170 8.95 -2.72 4.30
C GLU A 170 7.73 -2.99 5.19
N SER A 171 6.90 -3.96 4.82
CA SER A 171 5.68 -4.28 5.56
C SER A 171 5.96 -4.94 6.92
N TRP A 172 5.00 -4.81 7.84
CA TRP A 172 5.02 -5.56 9.09
C TRP A 172 4.93 -7.08 8.84
N VAL A 173 4.32 -7.49 7.74
CA VAL A 173 4.18 -8.91 7.35
C VAL A 173 5.52 -9.53 7.10
N ALA A 174 6.46 -8.81 6.43
CA ALA A 174 7.82 -9.32 6.21
C ALA A 174 8.53 -9.66 7.53
N ARG A 175 8.35 -8.82 8.57
CA ARG A 175 8.87 -9.10 9.93
C ARG A 175 8.14 -10.28 10.60
N PHE A 176 6.84 -10.39 10.40
CA PHE A 176 6.01 -11.44 11.01
C PHE A 176 6.34 -12.83 10.47
N ILE A 177 6.75 -12.94 9.20
CA ILE A 177 7.10 -14.21 8.54
C ILE A 177 8.61 -14.42 8.39
N ASP A 178 9.46 -13.57 8.98
CA ASP A 178 10.91 -13.54 8.75
C ASP A 178 11.57 -14.92 8.97
N TRP A 179 11.08 -15.72 9.91
CA TRP A 179 11.59 -17.08 10.14
C TRP A 179 11.45 -18.01 8.93
N TRP A 180 10.44 -17.83 8.07
CA TRP A 180 10.25 -18.63 6.85
C TRP A 180 11.04 -18.08 5.65
N ILE A 181 11.73 -16.97 5.84
CA ILE A 181 12.50 -16.31 4.78
C ILE A 181 14.00 -16.53 5.04
N ASP A 182 14.72 -16.92 4.02
CA ASP A 182 16.16 -17.03 4.08
C ASP A 182 16.78 -15.64 4.30
N PRO A 183 17.59 -15.46 5.36
CA PRO A 183 18.15 -14.15 5.70
C PRO A 183 19.16 -13.62 4.68
N GLU A 184 19.83 -14.49 3.93
CA GLU A 184 20.86 -14.12 2.97
C GLU A 184 20.27 -13.76 1.62
N THR A 185 19.33 -14.57 1.14
CA THR A 185 18.77 -14.43 -0.21
C THR A 185 17.50 -13.60 -0.26
N GLY A 186 16.73 -13.51 0.83
CA GLY A 186 15.44 -12.84 0.89
C GLY A 186 14.28 -13.64 0.27
N TYR A 187 14.52 -14.84 -0.21
CA TYR A 187 13.47 -15.74 -0.70
C TYR A 187 12.92 -16.65 0.41
N ALA A 188 11.75 -17.21 0.16
CA ALA A 188 11.17 -18.18 1.06
C ALA A 188 12.06 -19.44 1.15
N ASP A 189 12.36 -19.89 2.39
CA ASP A 189 13.03 -21.14 2.65
C ASP A 189 12.04 -22.30 2.43
N GLU A 190 12.23 -23.05 1.35
CA GLU A 190 11.36 -24.17 1.01
C GLU A 190 11.35 -25.26 2.08
N SER A 191 12.42 -25.40 2.84
CA SER A 191 12.50 -26.39 3.95
C SER A 191 11.59 -26.02 5.13
N ARG A 192 11.24 -24.72 5.26
CA ARG A 192 10.36 -24.18 6.29
C ARG A 192 8.94 -23.95 5.79
N CYS A 193 8.72 -24.01 4.48
CA CYS A 193 7.41 -23.81 3.87
C CYS A 193 6.36 -24.76 4.47
N GLY A 194 5.26 -24.21 4.97
CA GLY A 194 4.17 -24.95 5.60
C GLY A 194 4.44 -25.41 7.04
N LYS A 195 5.65 -25.25 7.58
CA LYS A 195 5.92 -25.57 8.99
C LYS A 195 5.19 -24.62 9.92
N LEU A 196 4.81 -25.14 11.09
CA LEU A 196 4.17 -24.37 12.15
C LEU A 196 5.20 -23.69 13.02
N ARG A 197 4.92 -22.48 13.41
CA ARG A 197 5.48 -21.81 14.58
C ARG A 197 4.36 -21.28 15.45
N TYR A 198 4.68 -20.99 16.69
CA TYR A 198 3.71 -20.57 17.69
C TYR A 198 4.09 -19.21 18.24
N PHE A 199 3.09 -18.38 18.53
CA PHE A 199 3.34 -17.09 19.14
C PHE A 199 2.29 -16.74 20.19
N ILE A 200 2.70 -15.86 21.10
CA ILE A 200 1.83 -15.11 21.99
C ILE A 200 2.17 -13.62 21.85
N ARG A 201 1.17 -12.76 21.97
CA ARG A 201 1.37 -11.31 21.90
C ARG A 201 1.08 -10.69 23.25
N ARG A 202 2.11 -10.10 23.89
CA ARG A 202 2.03 -9.41 25.17
C ARG A 202 2.59 -7.99 25.03
N ASN A 203 1.88 -7.00 25.51
CA ASN A 203 2.32 -5.58 25.48
C ASN A 203 2.76 -5.12 24.09
N ASN A 204 2.05 -5.54 23.04
CA ASN A 204 2.37 -5.30 21.63
C ASN A 204 3.67 -5.95 21.12
N ILE A 205 4.29 -6.82 21.91
CA ILE A 205 5.46 -7.62 21.54
C ILE A 205 5.01 -9.04 21.21
N ILE A 206 5.52 -9.57 20.10
CA ILE A 206 5.27 -10.93 19.66
C ILE A 206 6.43 -11.82 20.11
N HIS A 207 6.13 -12.83 20.91
CA HIS A 207 7.07 -13.85 21.37
C HIS A 207 6.84 -15.13 20.59
N TRP A 208 7.90 -15.65 19.97
CA TRP A 208 7.84 -16.80 19.10
C TRP A 208 8.49 -18.03 19.70
N ALA A 209 7.91 -19.21 19.45
CA ALA A 209 8.50 -20.49 19.79
C ALA A 209 8.23 -21.54 18.70
N ASP A 210 8.99 -22.64 18.76
CA ASP A 210 8.84 -23.76 17.83
C ASP A 210 7.76 -24.75 18.29
N THR A 211 7.42 -24.71 19.58
CA THR A 211 6.34 -25.51 20.18
C THR A 211 5.47 -24.65 21.09
N PRO A 212 4.18 -24.96 21.24
CA PRO A 212 3.32 -24.20 22.14
C PRO A 212 3.73 -24.37 23.61
N GLN A 213 4.30 -25.52 23.98
CA GLN A 213 4.77 -25.81 25.33
C GLN A 213 5.82 -24.82 25.83
N GLN A 214 6.75 -24.42 24.96
CA GLN A 214 7.75 -23.40 25.31
C GLN A 214 7.11 -22.09 25.76
N LEU A 215 6.04 -21.66 25.08
CA LEU A 215 5.31 -20.45 25.47
C LEU A 215 4.45 -20.66 26.72
N TYR A 216 3.88 -21.85 26.91
CA TYR A 216 3.15 -22.17 28.12
C TYR A 216 4.05 -22.08 29.36
N GLU A 217 5.27 -22.58 29.27
CA GLU A 217 6.27 -22.53 30.33
C GLU A 217 6.78 -21.11 30.56
N GLU A 218 7.17 -20.41 29.49
CA GLU A 218 7.72 -19.05 29.55
C GLU A 218 6.74 -18.04 30.15
N PHE A 219 5.46 -18.16 29.79
CA PHE A 219 4.41 -17.22 30.23
C PHE A 219 3.53 -17.76 31.37
N HIS A 220 3.87 -18.90 31.94
CA HIS A 220 3.16 -19.54 33.06
C HIS A 220 1.66 -19.77 32.77
N LEU A 221 1.35 -20.31 31.56
CA LEU A 221 -0.01 -20.57 31.12
C LEU A 221 -0.40 -22.00 31.57
N TYR A 222 -1.25 -22.11 32.57
CA TYR A 222 -1.58 -23.40 33.17
C TYR A 222 -3.03 -23.83 32.93
N SER A 223 -3.94 -22.90 32.67
CA SER A 223 -5.32 -23.23 32.34
C SER A 223 -5.53 -23.44 30.84
N PRO A 224 -6.52 -24.26 30.43
CA PRO A 224 -6.87 -24.40 29.01
C PRO A 224 -7.19 -23.06 28.33
N GLU A 225 -7.84 -22.14 29.05
CA GLU A 225 -8.19 -20.82 28.57
C GLU A 225 -6.96 -19.95 28.30
N GLU A 226 -5.96 -19.97 29.19
CA GLU A 226 -4.69 -19.26 29.01
C GLU A 226 -3.88 -19.87 27.86
N MET A 227 -3.86 -21.19 27.73
CA MET A 227 -3.17 -21.89 26.64
C MET A 227 -3.73 -21.53 25.26
N GLU A 228 -5.03 -21.19 25.16
CA GLU A 228 -5.66 -20.71 23.93
C GLU A 228 -5.18 -19.29 23.51
N GLU A 229 -4.38 -18.59 24.32
CA GLU A 229 -3.75 -17.34 23.90
C GLU A 229 -2.59 -17.57 22.92
N VAL A 230 -1.98 -18.76 22.96
CA VAL A 230 -0.94 -19.17 22.02
C VAL A 230 -1.58 -19.54 20.69
N ARG A 231 -1.07 -18.97 19.60
CA ARG A 231 -1.56 -19.23 18.25
C ARG A 231 -0.48 -19.80 17.35
N SER A 232 -0.91 -20.72 16.51
CA SER A 232 -0.06 -21.30 15.48
C SER A 232 -0.09 -20.49 14.18
N VAL A 233 1.07 -20.34 13.56
CA VAL A 233 1.24 -19.64 12.27
C VAL A 233 1.96 -20.56 11.31
N SER A 234 1.56 -20.53 10.04
CA SER A 234 2.27 -21.16 8.93
C SER A 234 2.36 -20.20 7.76
N PHE A 235 3.49 -20.20 7.08
CA PHE A 235 3.70 -19.49 5.83
C PHE A 235 3.95 -20.49 4.71
N ILE A 236 3.26 -20.26 3.57
CA ILE A 236 3.41 -21.08 2.36
C ILE A 236 3.84 -20.16 1.23
N SER A 237 4.98 -20.48 0.64
CA SER A 237 5.52 -19.72 -0.48
C SER A 237 4.72 -19.98 -1.76
N ALA A 238 4.40 -18.91 -2.52
CA ALA A 238 3.79 -18.99 -3.82
C ALA A 238 4.80 -18.60 -4.91
N LYS A 239 4.91 -19.41 -5.94
CA LYS A 239 5.64 -19.11 -7.17
C LYS A 239 4.68 -19.10 -8.35
N LEU A 240 4.99 -18.33 -9.38
CA LEU A 240 4.18 -18.33 -10.60
C LEU A 240 4.08 -19.74 -11.23
N THR A 241 5.17 -20.51 -11.16
CA THR A 241 5.23 -21.90 -11.65
C THR A 241 4.30 -22.86 -10.92
N ASP A 242 3.83 -22.50 -9.71
CA ASP A 242 2.85 -23.32 -8.97
C ASP A 242 1.45 -23.21 -9.58
N ASN A 243 1.20 -22.22 -10.46
CA ASN A 243 -0.06 -22.01 -11.14
C ASN A 243 -0.03 -22.57 -12.59
N ALA A 244 -0.11 -23.89 -12.71
CA ALA A 244 -0.11 -24.57 -14.00
C ALA A 244 -1.28 -24.12 -14.92
N ALA A 245 -2.43 -23.76 -14.34
CA ALA A 245 -3.58 -23.28 -15.09
C ALA A 245 -3.25 -21.94 -15.77
N MET A 246 -2.68 -20.98 -15.05
CA MET A 246 -2.31 -19.67 -15.60
C MET A 246 -1.22 -19.81 -16.66
N MET A 247 -0.21 -20.64 -16.40
CA MET A 247 0.87 -20.89 -17.36
C MET A 247 0.38 -21.46 -18.69
N LYS A 248 -0.71 -22.22 -18.66
CA LYS A 248 -1.35 -22.78 -19.85
C LYS A 248 -2.21 -21.76 -20.58
N HIS A 249 -2.93 -20.89 -19.84
CA HIS A 249 -3.87 -19.93 -20.43
C HIS A 249 -3.19 -18.65 -20.92
N ASP A 250 -2.17 -18.18 -20.22
CA ASP A 250 -1.41 -16.99 -20.58
C ASP A 250 0.11 -17.22 -20.47
N PRO A 251 0.73 -17.89 -21.45
CA PRO A 251 2.19 -18.08 -21.50
C PRO A 251 2.96 -16.76 -21.58
N GLY A 252 2.32 -15.68 -22.08
CA GLY A 252 2.93 -14.36 -22.25
C GLY A 252 3.08 -13.58 -20.94
N TYR A 253 2.38 -13.97 -19.88
CA TYR A 253 2.40 -13.25 -18.60
C TYR A 253 3.81 -13.15 -17.98
N ILE A 254 4.62 -14.21 -18.09
CA ILE A 254 6.04 -14.16 -17.66
C ILE A 254 6.81 -13.09 -18.44
N GLY A 255 6.56 -12.95 -19.73
CA GLY A 255 7.18 -11.91 -20.56
C GLY A 255 6.83 -10.51 -20.08
N ALA A 256 5.56 -10.29 -19.72
CA ALA A 256 5.11 -9.03 -19.18
C ALA A 256 5.78 -8.71 -17.82
N LEU A 257 5.91 -9.69 -16.93
CA LEU A 257 6.62 -9.49 -15.65
C LEU A 257 8.13 -9.21 -15.87
N LYS A 258 8.76 -9.89 -16.84
CA LYS A 258 10.17 -9.65 -17.18
C LYS A 258 10.43 -8.30 -17.85
N ALA A 259 9.41 -7.64 -18.37
CA ALA A 259 9.51 -6.28 -18.90
C ALA A 259 9.44 -5.19 -17.83
N MET A 260 9.12 -5.54 -16.59
CA MET A 260 9.09 -4.62 -15.45
C MET A 260 10.49 -4.19 -14.99
N SER A 261 10.57 -3.26 -14.04
CA SER A 261 11.83 -2.90 -13.41
C SER A 261 12.47 -4.10 -12.69
N GLU A 262 13.79 -4.11 -12.52
CA GLU A 262 14.50 -5.16 -11.79
C GLU A 262 13.93 -5.38 -10.38
N PHE A 263 13.59 -4.28 -9.70
CA PHE A 263 12.93 -4.34 -8.40
C PHE A 263 11.58 -5.07 -8.46
N ASP A 264 10.72 -4.69 -9.41
CA ASP A 264 9.40 -5.30 -9.55
C ASP A 264 9.49 -6.77 -9.99
N GLN A 265 10.50 -7.13 -10.79
CA GLN A 265 10.78 -8.52 -11.14
C GLN A 265 11.17 -9.33 -9.90
N GLU A 266 12.09 -8.81 -9.07
CA GLU A 266 12.50 -9.48 -7.83
C GLU A 266 11.34 -9.65 -6.85
N GLN A 267 10.50 -8.63 -6.74
CA GLN A 267 9.33 -8.65 -5.86
C GLN A 267 8.21 -9.57 -6.40
N LEU A 268 7.75 -9.33 -7.64
CA LEU A 268 6.52 -9.91 -8.16
C LEU A 268 6.74 -11.21 -8.92
N LEU A 269 7.88 -11.37 -9.63
CA LEU A 269 8.19 -12.59 -10.36
C LEU A 269 8.96 -13.59 -9.49
N ASN A 270 10.00 -13.14 -8.79
CA ASN A 270 10.89 -14.00 -8.02
C ASN A 270 10.44 -14.22 -6.59
N GLY A 271 9.59 -13.35 -6.05
CA GLY A 271 9.03 -13.51 -4.71
C GLY A 271 9.98 -13.13 -3.56
N ASN A 272 10.87 -12.16 -3.79
CA ASN A 272 11.86 -11.72 -2.82
C ASN A 272 11.23 -10.81 -1.74
N TRP A 273 11.37 -11.19 -0.45
CA TRP A 273 10.84 -10.49 0.72
C TRP A 273 11.79 -9.46 1.33
N LYS A 274 13.04 -9.46 0.92
CA LYS A 274 14.07 -8.54 1.44
C LYS A 274 14.49 -7.50 0.42
N ILE A 275 13.94 -7.57 -0.79
CA ILE A 275 14.22 -6.55 -1.79
C ILE A 275 13.70 -5.21 -1.28
N ARG A 276 14.59 -4.24 -1.25
CA ARG A 276 14.28 -2.86 -0.90
C ARG A 276 14.67 -1.98 -2.05
N ARG A 277 13.87 -1.00 -2.33
CA ARG A 277 14.28 0.06 -3.25
C ARG A 277 15.38 0.84 -2.54
N SER A 278 16.63 0.59 -2.92
CA SER A 278 17.79 1.28 -2.36
C SER A 278 17.83 2.74 -2.81
N ALA A 279 18.62 3.55 -2.10
CA ALA A 279 18.97 4.90 -2.53
C ALA A 279 19.42 4.89 -4.01
N GLY A 280 18.92 5.84 -4.81
CA GLY A 280 19.19 5.91 -6.26
C GLY A 280 18.27 5.04 -7.14
N HIS A 281 17.34 4.26 -6.59
CA HIS A 281 16.36 3.55 -7.41
C HIS A 281 15.23 4.45 -7.92
N TYR A 282 14.81 5.42 -7.11
CA TYR A 282 13.74 6.34 -7.48
C TYR A 282 14.24 7.48 -8.35
N PHE A 283 15.38 8.02 -8.02
CA PHE A 283 15.95 9.19 -8.71
C PHE A 283 17.44 8.98 -8.92
N LYS A 284 17.89 8.95 -10.15
CA LYS A 284 19.31 8.87 -10.53
C LYS A 284 19.68 10.17 -11.23
N ARG A 285 20.74 10.86 -10.78
CA ARG A 285 21.26 12.07 -11.46
C ARG A 285 21.56 11.79 -12.94
N SER A 286 22.03 10.59 -13.28
CA SER A 286 22.30 10.18 -14.66
C SER A 286 21.06 10.03 -15.55
N LYS A 287 19.86 10.06 -14.95
CA LYS A 287 18.58 9.97 -15.66
C LYS A 287 17.87 11.31 -15.82
N VAL A 288 18.49 12.42 -15.35
CA VAL A 288 18.05 13.77 -15.69
C VAL A 288 18.02 13.91 -17.21
N GLY A 289 16.96 14.51 -17.73
CA GLY A 289 16.82 14.74 -19.16
C GLY A 289 17.88 15.76 -19.64
N GLN A 290 17.49 16.99 -19.80
CA GLN A 290 18.39 18.06 -20.19
C GLN A 290 18.58 19.09 -19.06
N MET A 291 19.83 19.55 -18.88
CA MET A 291 20.15 20.67 -17.99
C MET A 291 20.11 21.98 -18.78
N PHE A 292 19.27 22.94 -18.31
CA PHE A 292 19.05 24.23 -18.99
C PHE A 292 19.71 25.37 -18.21
N ARG A 293 20.40 26.27 -18.90
CA ARG A 293 20.93 27.51 -18.29
C ARG A 293 19.86 28.56 -18.07
N SER A 294 18.80 28.54 -18.88
CA SER A 294 17.66 29.46 -18.80
C SER A 294 16.34 28.68 -18.89
N THR A 295 15.27 29.26 -18.41
CA THR A 295 13.94 28.68 -18.47
C THR A 295 13.47 28.51 -19.92
N PRO A 296 13.00 27.32 -20.35
CA PRO A 296 12.43 27.10 -21.66
C PRO A 296 11.18 27.95 -21.87
N THR A 297 10.99 28.46 -23.10
CA THR A 297 9.85 29.33 -23.46
C THR A 297 8.59 28.55 -23.81
N ASP A 298 8.66 27.21 -23.88
CA ASP A 298 7.58 26.32 -24.27
C ASP A 298 6.83 25.69 -23.06
N VAL A 299 6.99 26.27 -21.88
CA VAL A 299 6.28 25.81 -20.67
C VAL A 299 4.85 26.37 -20.69
N VAL A 300 3.86 25.51 -20.51
CA VAL A 300 2.44 25.82 -20.64
C VAL A 300 1.67 25.86 -19.32
N LYS A 301 2.20 25.23 -18.27
CA LYS A 301 1.60 25.21 -16.93
C LYS A 301 2.70 25.23 -15.87
N TRP A 302 2.50 25.98 -14.79
CA TRP A 302 3.42 26.12 -13.69
C TRP A 302 2.76 25.76 -12.36
N VAL A 303 3.50 25.02 -11.51
CA VAL A 303 3.07 24.69 -10.15
C VAL A 303 4.23 24.84 -9.20
N ARG A 304 4.05 25.63 -8.14
CA ARG A 304 4.91 25.69 -6.96
C ARG A 304 4.26 24.88 -5.84
N ALA A 305 4.80 23.75 -5.49
CA ALA A 305 4.32 23.00 -4.32
C ALA A 305 5.27 23.16 -3.15
N TRP A 306 4.68 23.15 -1.96
CA TRP A 306 5.40 23.27 -0.70
C TRP A 306 5.21 22.01 0.14
N ASP A 307 6.27 21.61 0.83
CA ASP A 307 6.25 20.71 1.99
C ASP A 307 6.67 21.53 3.20
N LEU A 308 5.81 21.57 4.23
CA LEU A 308 5.97 22.49 5.36
C LEU A 308 6.50 21.75 6.58
N ALA A 309 7.51 22.34 7.25
CA ALA A 309 8.02 21.84 8.51
C ALA A 309 6.91 21.77 9.58
N ALA A 310 6.83 20.65 10.28
CA ALA A 310 5.85 20.45 11.37
C ALA A 310 6.24 21.16 12.67
N THR A 311 7.52 21.53 12.86
CA THR A 311 8.07 22.10 14.11
C THR A 311 8.97 23.28 13.79
N ALA A 312 8.75 24.42 14.44
CA ALA A 312 9.61 25.61 14.27
C ALA A 312 10.97 25.44 14.96
N PRO A 313 12.07 26.01 14.38
CA PRO A 313 13.34 26.17 15.10
C PRO A 313 13.08 27.05 16.36
N GLY A 314 13.47 26.58 17.52
CA GLY A 314 13.31 27.34 18.79
C GLY A 314 12.32 26.72 19.79
N GLU A 315 11.37 25.89 19.37
CA GLU A 315 10.54 25.13 20.34
C GLU A 315 11.34 24.09 21.14
N MET A 316 12.56 23.76 20.71
CA MET A 316 13.48 22.87 21.44
C MET A 316 14.21 23.59 22.58
N ASP A 317 14.49 24.88 22.47
CA ASP A 317 15.16 25.64 23.53
C ASP A 317 14.27 25.85 24.75
N GLU A 318 12.95 25.94 24.59
CA GLU A 318 12.01 26.01 25.70
C GLU A 318 11.86 24.68 26.47
N LEU A 319 12.17 23.54 25.82
CA LEU A 319 12.11 22.21 26.42
C LEU A 319 13.37 21.86 27.23
N GLU A 320 14.53 22.53 26.98
CA GLU A 320 15.76 22.33 27.75
C GLU A 320 15.62 22.77 29.22
N GLY A 321 14.72 23.70 29.52
CA GLY A 321 14.41 24.15 30.89
C GLY A 321 13.46 23.24 31.67
N MET A 322 12.85 22.21 31.06
CA MET A 322 11.87 21.34 31.73
C MET A 322 12.52 20.13 32.41
N PRO A 323 11.97 19.64 33.55
CA PRO A 323 12.45 18.43 34.22
C PRO A 323 12.38 17.21 33.29
N GLN A 324 13.40 16.36 33.33
CA GLN A 324 13.58 15.19 32.48
C GLN A 324 12.39 14.22 32.49
N ALA A 325 11.57 14.17 33.52
CA ALA A 325 10.36 13.37 33.65
C ALA A 325 9.17 13.88 32.80
N MET A 326 9.21 15.13 32.34
CA MET A 326 8.16 15.73 31.48
C MET A 326 8.55 15.79 30.01
N ARG A 327 9.80 15.43 29.67
CA ARG A 327 10.23 15.30 28.28
C ARG A 327 9.66 14.01 27.73
N THR A 328 8.53 14.08 27.03
CA THR A 328 8.03 12.95 26.26
C THR A 328 9.12 12.45 25.33
N ASN A 329 9.29 11.14 25.20
CA ASN A 329 10.32 10.43 24.43
C ASN A 329 10.30 10.79 22.91
N ARG A 330 10.49 12.05 22.55
CA ARG A 330 10.87 12.50 21.22
C ARG A 330 12.41 12.53 21.15
N ARG A 331 13.00 11.38 20.86
CA ARG A 331 14.41 11.30 20.48
C ARG A 331 14.59 12.15 19.22
N GLY A 332 15.37 13.25 19.35
CA GLY A 332 16.20 13.90 18.36
C GLY A 332 15.67 13.92 16.92
N ASP A 333 14.51 14.52 16.67
CA ASP A 333 14.19 14.99 15.33
C ASP A 333 14.86 16.37 15.18
N GLU A 334 15.92 16.42 14.35
CA GLU A 334 16.40 17.67 13.79
C GLU A 334 15.18 18.32 13.11
N SER A 335 14.88 19.59 13.45
CA SER A 335 13.72 20.32 12.93
C SER A 335 13.63 20.15 11.40
N ALA A 336 12.43 19.74 10.92
CA ALA A 336 12.17 19.49 9.51
C ALA A 336 12.41 20.76 8.66
N TYR A 337 12.81 20.59 7.42
CA TYR A 337 12.93 21.70 6.47
C TYR A 337 11.58 22.04 5.87
N THR A 338 11.40 23.30 5.51
CA THR A 338 10.34 23.71 4.58
C THR A 338 10.95 23.73 3.17
N ALA A 339 10.37 22.93 2.27
CA ALA A 339 10.80 22.85 0.88
C ALA A 339 9.72 23.39 -0.08
N GLY A 340 10.15 24.18 -1.08
CA GLY A 340 9.28 24.67 -2.14
C GLY A 340 9.88 24.35 -3.51
N VAL A 341 9.17 23.60 -4.36
CA VAL A 341 9.66 23.19 -5.69
C VAL A 341 8.74 23.74 -6.77
N LEU A 342 9.33 24.44 -7.75
CA LEU A 342 8.63 24.96 -8.93
C LEU A 342 8.83 24.02 -10.11
N LEU A 343 7.75 23.39 -10.57
CA LEU A 343 7.73 22.58 -11.77
C LEU A 343 6.93 23.24 -12.90
N GLY A 344 7.42 23.06 -14.12
CA GLY A 344 6.73 23.47 -15.34
C GLY A 344 6.43 22.30 -16.26
N LYS A 345 5.25 22.25 -16.88
CA LYS A 345 4.90 21.31 -17.95
C LYS A 345 5.19 21.94 -19.31
N ARG A 346 6.05 21.30 -20.09
CA ARG A 346 6.42 21.76 -21.43
C ARG A 346 5.40 21.28 -22.48
N LYS A 347 5.30 21.96 -23.62
CA LYS A 347 4.42 21.57 -24.74
C LYS A 347 4.63 20.17 -25.26
N ASN A 348 5.85 19.64 -25.14
CA ASN A 348 6.23 18.29 -25.54
C ASN A 348 5.91 17.21 -24.44
N GLY A 349 5.21 17.61 -23.37
CA GLY A 349 4.85 16.72 -22.25
C GLY A 349 5.92 16.53 -21.21
N ARG A 350 7.16 17.03 -21.41
CA ARG A 350 8.26 16.92 -20.43
C ARG A 350 8.03 17.84 -19.25
N VAL A 351 8.62 17.47 -18.12
CA VAL A 351 8.59 18.26 -16.88
C VAL A 351 9.89 19.05 -16.75
N PHE A 352 9.81 20.28 -16.27
CA PHE A 352 10.97 21.15 -16.04
C PHE A 352 11.01 21.61 -14.59
N VAL A 353 12.11 21.29 -13.88
CA VAL A 353 12.38 21.81 -12.54
C VAL A 353 13.04 23.18 -12.67
N ALA A 354 12.30 24.22 -12.33
CA ALA A 354 12.71 25.61 -12.56
C ALA A 354 13.40 26.22 -11.35
N ASP A 355 12.96 25.88 -10.14
CA ASP A 355 13.48 26.43 -8.90
C ASP A 355 13.19 25.52 -7.71
N VAL A 356 14.11 25.52 -6.73
CA VAL A 356 14.01 24.77 -5.47
C VAL A 356 14.42 25.66 -4.31
N ILE A 357 13.56 25.77 -3.33
CA ILE A 357 13.77 26.44 -2.04
C ILE A 357 13.82 25.36 -0.97
N ASN A 358 14.78 25.43 -0.07
CA ASN A 358 14.89 24.51 1.07
C ASN A 358 15.47 25.27 2.26
N VAL A 359 14.63 25.57 3.26
CA VAL A 359 14.98 26.44 4.39
C VAL A 359 14.53 25.86 5.72
N ARG A 360 15.20 26.34 6.78
CA ARG A 360 14.78 26.13 8.17
C ARG A 360 14.44 27.50 8.76
N GLU A 361 13.14 27.81 8.82
CA GLU A 361 12.65 29.08 9.31
C GLU A 361 11.45 28.84 10.26
N ASN A 362 11.15 29.82 11.10
CA ASN A 362 9.96 29.77 11.92
C ASN A 362 8.67 29.96 11.09
N GLY A 363 7.53 29.60 11.64
CA GLY A 363 6.25 29.60 10.92
C GLY A 363 5.82 30.96 10.35
N ALA A 364 6.23 32.08 10.97
CA ALA A 364 5.92 33.43 10.47
C ALA A 364 6.80 33.76 9.24
N ASP A 365 8.07 33.46 9.30
CA ASP A 365 9.01 33.68 8.21
C ASP A 365 8.70 32.78 7.00
N VAL A 366 8.31 31.52 7.25
CA VAL A 366 7.81 30.61 6.21
C VAL A 366 6.57 31.18 5.49
N ARG A 367 5.61 31.76 6.22
CA ARG A 367 4.45 32.40 5.61
C ARG A 367 4.84 33.58 4.71
N GLN A 368 5.75 34.42 5.18
CA GLN A 368 6.26 35.54 4.40
C GLN A 368 7.04 35.07 3.18
N LEU A 369 7.85 34.02 3.34
CA LEU A 369 8.59 33.41 2.23
C LEU A 369 7.64 32.90 1.15
N ILE A 370 6.58 32.17 1.51
CA ILE A 370 5.59 31.63 0.57
C ILE A 370 4.91 32.78 -0.20
N LEU A 371 4.52 33.85 0.50
CA LEU A 371 3.89 35.01 -0.13
C LEU A 371 4.82 35.72 -1.11
N ASN A 372 6.08 35.96 -0.70
CA ASN A 372 7.09 36.60 -1.55
C ASN A 372 7.43 35.74 -2.77
N THR A 373 7.52 34.41 -2.58
CA THR A 373 7.78 33.46 -3.66
C THR A 373 6.61 33.43 -4.65
N ALA A 374 5.36 33.41 -4.17
CA ALA A 374 4.19 33.44 -5.04
C ALA A 374 4.15 34.75 -5.91
N ALA A 375 4.52 35.87 -5.31
CA ALA A 375 4.62 37.17 -6.03
C ALA A 375 5.72 37.12 -7.11
N SER A 376 6.91 36.62 -6.75
CA SER A 376 8.04 36.50 -7.67
C SER A 376 7.76 35.52 -8.81
N ASP A 377 7.23 34.33 -8.48
CA ASP A 377 6.91 33.32 -9.47
C ASP A 377 5.85 33.86 -10.47
N ASN A 378 4.82 34.51 -9.95
CA ASN A 378 3.76 35.07 -10.81
C ASN A 378 4.27 36.20 -11.71
N ALA A 379 5.20 37.01 -11.22
CA ALA A 379 5.84 38.08 -12.02
C ALA A 379 6.75 37.49 -13.13
N LEU A 380 7.42 36.40 -12.88
CA LEU A 380 8.36 35.78 -13.82
C LEU A 380 7.70 34.83 -14.82
N TYR A 381 6.69 34.08 -14.40
CA TYR A 381 6.14 32.97 -15.16
C TYR A 381 4.66 33.10 -15.48
N GLY A 382 3.99 34.17 -15.00
CA GLY A 382 2.57 34.37 -15.16
C GLY A 382 1.75 33.61 -14.13
N ASN A 383 0.68 32.92 -14.57
CA ASN A 383 -0.21 32.20 -13.65
C ASN A 383 0.44 30.95 -13.11
N VAL A 384 1.03 31.02 -11.92
CA VAL A 384 1.61 29.88 -11.20
C VAL A 384 0.62 29.39 -10.14
N THR A 385 0.28 28.11 -10.18
CA THR A 385 -0.53 27.49 -9.12
C THR A 385 0.35 27.21 -7.90
N VAL A 386 -0.05 27.74 -6.74
CA VAL A 386 0.58 27.43 -5.44
C VAL A 386 -0.15 26.27 -4.81
N ARG A 387 0.54 25.13 -4.63
CA ARG A 387 0.00 23.96 -3.95
C ARG A 387 0.55 23.86 -2.54
N LEU A 388 -0.35 23.72 -1.57
CA LEU A 388 -0.04 23.62 -0.15
C LEU A 388 -0.56 22.29 0.44
N PRO A 389 0.17 21.68 1.39
CA PRO A 389 -0.31 20.49 2.08
C PRO A 389 -1.48 20.86 2.99
N GLN A 390 -2.36 19.88 3.21
CA GLN A 390 -3.43 19.94 4.19
C GLN A 390 -3.35 18.69 5.07
N ASP A 391 -3.02 18.87 6.33
CA ASP A 391 -3.01 17.77 7.30
C ASP A 391 -4.43 17.24 7.56
N PRO A 392 -4.57 15.94 7.90
CA PRO A 392 -5.85 15.38 8.29
C PRO A 392 -6.39 16.02 9.59
N GLY A 393 -7.67 16.35 9.61
CA GLY A 393 -8.36 16.89 10.79
C GLY A 393 -8.69 18.39 10.68
N GLN A 394 -9.32 18.93 11.74
CA GLN A 394 -9.83 20.32 11.73
C GLN A 394 -8.70 21.36 11.73
N ALA A 395 -7.66 21.13 12.53
CA ALA A 395 -6.51 22.04 12.59
C ALA A 395 -5.82 22.20 11.23
N GLY A 396 -5.63 21.09 10.48
CA GLY A 396 -5.06 21.15 9.13
C GLY A 396 -5.95 21.89 8.13
N LYS A 397 -7.28 21.77 8.25
CA LYS A 397 -8.22 22.56 7.45
C LYS A 397 -8.13 24.04 7.74
N ASP A 398 -8.07 24.41 9.01
CA ASP A 398 -8.01 25.82 9.45
C ASP A 398 -6.67 26.45 9.01
N GLN A 399 -5.57 25.70 9.09
CA GLN A 399 -4.26 26.12 8.60
C GLN A 399 -4.29 26.32 7.08
N ALA A 400 -4.80 25.36 6.31
CA ALA A 400 -4.92 25.48 4.85
C ALA A 400 -5.78 26.68 4.44
N GLN A 401 -6.92 26.92 5.10
CA GLN A 401 -7.75 28.09 4.88
C GLN A 401 -7.04 29.42 5.21
N SER A 402 -6.21 29.43 6.24
CA SER A 402 -5.40 30.60 6.61
C SER A 402 -4.42 30.95 5.48
N PHE A 403 -3.73 29.95 4.92
CA PHE A 403 -2.84 30.15 3.75
C PHE A 403 -3.59 30.61 2.50
N VAL A 404 -4.75 30.03 2.19
CA VAL A 404 -5.58 30.45 1.05
C VAL A 404 -6.00 31.91 1.19
N ARG A 405 -6.38 32.38 2.39
CA ARG A 405 -6.70 33.78 2.64
C ARG A 405 -5.48 34.69 2.47
N MET A 406 -4.32 34.28 2.99
CA MET A 406 -3.07 35.03 2.87
C MET A 406 -2.61 35.20 1.41
N LEU A 407 -2.84 34.18 0.58
CA LEU A 407 -2.50 34.17 -0.84
C LEU A 407 -3.66 34.66 -1.73
N GLY A 408 -4.54 35.54 -1.22
CA GLY A 408 -5.59 36.17 -2.00
C GLY A 408 -5.03 36.85 -3.25
N GLY A 409 -5.58 36.54 -4.42
CA GLY A 409 -5.10 37.04 -5.72
C GLY A 409 -4.18 36.09 -6.48
N TYR A 410 -3.78 34.96 -5.87
CA TYR A 410 -3.03 33.85 -6.53
C TYR A 410 -3.91 32.65 -6.72
N THR A 411 -3.54 31.76 -7.66
CA THR A 411 -4.19 30.45 -7.82
C THR A 411 -3.62 29.51 -6.76
N VAL A 412 -4.46 29.08 -5.81
CA VAL A 412 -4.04 28.22 -4.70
C VAL A 412 -4.83 26.93 -4.70
N THR A 413 -4.14 25.81 -4.55
CA THR A 413 -4.74 24.49 -4.34
C THR A 413 -4.25 23.89 -3.01
N THR A 414 -5.12 23.15 -2.32
CA THR A 414 -4.78 22.41 -1.13
C THR A 414 -5.18 20.96 -1.31
N SER A 415 -4.36 20.02 -0.85
CA SER A 415 -4.70 18.61 -0.93
C SER A 415 -4.37 17.92 0.38
N LEU A 416 -5.28 17.02 0.79
CA LEU A 416 -5.02 16.10 1.90
C LEU A 416 -3.81 15.23 1.56
N GLU A 417 -2.81 15.26 2.41
CA GLU A 417 -1.71 14.31 2.35
C GLU A 417 -2.17 12.98 2.93
N SER A 418 -2.50 12.04 2.05
CA SER A 418 -2.89 10.68 2.41
C SER A 418 -1.98 9.67 1.73
N GLY A 419 -1.69 8.58 2.42
CA GLY A 419 -0.86 7.51 1.89
C GLY A 419 0.64 7.65 2.23
N ASP A 420 1.40 6.65 1.81
CA ASP A 420 2.84 6.57 2.02
C ASP A 420 3.59 7.53 1.08
N LYS A 421 4.65 8.16 1.60
CA LYS A 421 5.53 9.09 0.87
C LYS A 421 6.13 8.45 -0.39
N VAL A 422 6.44 7.17 -0.32
CA VAL A 422 7.00 6.41 -1.44
C VAL A 422 6.00 6.32 -2.59
N THR A 423 4.78 5.89 -2.30
CA THR A 423 3.68 5.79 -3.28
C THR A 423 3.38 7.14 -3.95
N ARG A 424 3.46 8.25 -3.19
CA ARG A 424 3.25 9.60 -3.77
C ARG A 424 4.39 10.02 -4.70
N ALA A 425 5.62 9.60 -4.42
CA ALA A 425 6.79 9.92 -5.23
C ALA A 425 6.91 9.10 -6.53
N GLU A 426 6.27 7.92 -6.60
CA GLU A 426 6.36 7.01 -7.76
C GLU A 426 6.02 7.63 -9.11
N PRO A 427 4.94 8.43 -9.28
CA PRO A 427 4.63 9.02 -10.57
C PRO A 427 5.72 9.97 -11.07
N PHE A 428 6.29 10.81 -10.20
CA PHE A 428 7.38 11.72 -10.54
C PHE A 428 8.68 10.96 -10.79
N SER A 429 8.99 9.96 -9.95
CA SER A 429 10.12 9.07 -10.11
C SER A 429 10.12 8.34 -11.47
N SER A 430 8.95 7.88 -11.91
CA SER A 430 8.80 7.21 -13.21
C SER A 430 9.17 8.14 -14.36
N GLN A 431 8.76 9.42 -14.32
CA GLN A 431 9.14 10.41 -15.31
C GLN A 431 10.64 10.72 -15.26
N TRP A 432 11.20 10.79 -14.03
CA TRP A 432 12.63 11.01 -13.84
C TRP A 432 13.46 9.88 -14.46
N LEU A 433 13.14 8.62 -14.15
CA LEU A 433 13.85 7.44 -14.65
C LEU A 433 13.70 7.26 -16.15
N ALA A 434 12.57 7.68 -16.73
CA ALA A 434 12.36 7.72 -18.18
C ALA A 434 13.15 8.84 -18.87
N GLY A 435 13.83 9.73 -18.12
CA GLY A 435 14.57 10.87 -18.67
C GLY A 435 13.66 12.02 -19.14
N ASN A 436 12.42 12.06 -18.67
CA ASN A 436 11.42 13.07 -19.07
C ASN A 436 11.44 14.32 -18.19
N VAL A 437 12.35 14.42 -17.23
CA VAL A 437 12.48 15.56 -16.34
C VAL A 437 13.74 16.35 -16.69
N ASP A 438 13.55 17.58 -17.10
CA ASP A 438 14.61 18.56 -17.37
C ASP A 438 14.83 19.42 -16.13
N VAL A 439 16.03 19.96 -15.94
CA VAL A 439 16.37 20.71 -14.73
C VAL A 439 17.11 21.99 -15.09
N LYS A 440 16.81 23.10 -14.42
CA LYS A 440 17.55 24.37 -14.54
C LYS A 440 18.89 24.24 -13.80
N MET A 441 19.95 24.73 -14.41
CA MET A 441 21.27 24.87 -13.76
C MET A 441 21.21 25.99 -12.72
N ALA A 442 21.44 25.67 -11.46
CA ALA A 442 21.41 26.61 -10.34
C ALA A 442 22.18 26.05 -9.14
N ASP A 443 22.46 26.91 -8.15
CA ASP A 443 23.25 26.56 -6.98
C ASP A 443 22.60 25.47 -6.09
N TRP A 444 21.26 25.35 -6.13
CA TRP A 444 20.50 24.34 -5.39
C TRP A 444 20.62 22.92 -5.99
N ASN A 445 21.21 22.75 -7.18
CA ASN A 445 21.19 21.45 -7.88
C ASN A 445 21.82 20.32 -7.06
N ASP A 446 22.98 20.57 -6.44
CA ASP A 446 23.69 19.48 -5.72
C ASP A 446 22.93 19.00 -4.50
N ASP A 447 22.32 19.89 -3.73
CA ASP A 447 21.50 19.53 -2.56
C ASP A 447 20.22 18.84 -2.98
N TYR A 448 19.57 19.32 -4.04
CA TYR A 448 18.37 18.71 -4.62
C TYR A 448 18.66 17.28 -5.09
N PHE A 449 19.66 17.10 -5.94
CA PHE A 449 20.01 15.78 -6.43
C PHE A 449 20.43 14.83 -5.29
N ARG A 450 21.20 15.31 -4.31
CA ARG A 450 21.60 14.50 -3.15
C ARG A 450 20.38 14.01 -2.36
N GLN A 451 19.40 14.87 -2.13
CA GLN A 451 18.19 14.47 -1.40
C GLN A 451 17.36 13.47 -2.21
N LEU A 452 17.17 13.71 -3.51
CA LEU A 452 16.46 12.80 -4.40
C LEU A 452 17.14 11.43 -4.51
N GLU A 453 18.46 11.38 -4.70
CA GLU A 453 19.21 10.13 -4.83
C GLU A 453 19.21 9.30 -3.54
N ASN A 454 19.11 9.94 -2.37
CA ASN A 454 19.03 9.27 -1.08
C ASN A 454 17.59 8.80 -0.73
N PHE A 455 16.59 9.15 -1.50
CA PHE A 455 15.22 8.70 -1.26
C PHE A 455 15.09 7.20 -1.56
N PRO A 456 14.34 6.41 -0.74
CA PRO A 456 13.55 6.80 0.43
C PRO A 456 14.30 6.70 1.77
N VAL A 457 15.59 6.30 1.76
CA VAL A 457 16.37 5.95 2.96
C VAL A 457 16.91 7.19 3.67
N GLY A 458 17.07 8.29 2.93
CA GLY A 458 17.59 9.55 3.45
C GLY A 458 16.74 10.14 4.58
N LYS A 459 17.40 10.81 5.52
CA LYS A 459 16.71 11.51 6.63
C LYS A 459 15.81 12.64 6.13
N LEU A 460 16.28 13.40 5.16
CA LEU A 460 15.56 14.53 4.55
C LEU A 460 14.80 14.04 3.31
N LYS A 461 13.53 14.38 3.20
CA LYS A 461 12.61 13.97 2.11
C LYS A 461 11.76 15.14 1.60
N ASP A 462 11.91 16.32 2.20
CA ASP A 462 11.03 17.48 2.01
C ASP A 462 11.02 17.97 0.55
N MET A 463 12.19 17.99 -0.12
CA MET A 463 12.27 18.34 -1.55
C MET A 463 11.65 17.25 -2.46
N VAL A 464 11.69 15.98 -2.05
CA VAL A 464 11.03 14.90 -2.80
C VAL A 464 9.51 15.02 -2.69
N ASP A 465 8.99 15.25 -1.47
CA ASP A 465 7.56 15.41 -1.23
C ASP A 465 7.02 16.65 -1.97
N ALA A 466 7.72 17.78 -1.91
CA ALA A 466 7.36 18.98 -2.66
C ALA A 466 7.38 18.72 -4.19
N SER A 467 8.37 18.02 -4.72
CA SER A 467 8.45 17.67 -6.15
C SER A 467 7.31 16.75 -6.58
N ALA A 468 7.01 15.71 -5.80
CA ALA A 468 5.94 14.78 -6.05
C ALA A 468 4.58 15.50 -6.04
N ASN A 469 4.34 16.37 -5.07
CA ASN A 469 3.13 17.16 -4.97
C ASN A 469 2.98 18.14 -6.14
N ALA A 470 4.07 18.80 -6.56
CA ALA A 470 4.05 19.68 -7.74
C ALA A 470 3.71 18.88 -9.01
N TYR A 471 4.31 17.69 -9.18
CA TYR A 471 4.03 16.84 -10.34
C TYR A 471 2.59 16.36 -10.38
N LEU A 472 2.03 15.89 -9.26
CA LEU A 472 0.63 15.49 -9.19
C LEU A 472 -0.32 16.63 -9.58
N GLU A 473 -0.03 17.86 -9.15
CA GLU A 473 -0.83 19.03 -9.51
C GLU A 473 -0.67 19.44 -10.99
N LEU A 474 0.51 19.23 -11.58
CA LEU A 474 0.72 19.43 -13.01
C LEU A 474 -0.17 18.49 -13.85
N GLU A 475 -0.35 17.25 -13.40
CA GLU A 475 -1.16 16.24 -14.09
C GLU A 475 -2.67 16.34 -13.79
N ASN A 476 -3.09 17.03 -12.72
CA ASN A 476 -4.49 17.26 -12.34
C ASN A 476 -5.21 18.27 -13.25
N GLY A 477 -4.86 18.38 -14.51
CA GLY A 477 -5.65 19.12 -15.51
C GLY A 477 -6.74 18.20 -16.07
N LYS A 478 -8.01 18.64 -16.07
CA LYS A 478 -9.07 17.98 -16.85
C LYS A 478 -8.57 17.86 -18.29
N PRO A 479 -8.57 16.67 -18.93
CA PRO A 479 -8.35 16.61 -20.36
C PRO A 479 -9.50 17.36 -21.03
N GLU A 480 -9.21 18.47 -21.71
CA GLU A 480 -10.15 19.06 -22.66
C GLU A 480 -10.22 18.10 -23.85
N PHE A 481 -11.15 17.15 -23.78
CA PHE A 481 -11.58 16.40 -24.96
C PHE A 481 -12.48 17.32 -25.78
N GLY A 482 -11.88 18.12 -26.64
CA GLY A 482 -12.58 18.78 -27.73
C GLY A 482 -12.94 17.73 -28.79
N PHE A 483 -14.16 17.18 -28.76
CA PHE A 483 -14.74 16.52 -29.91
C PHE A 483 -15.23 17.63 -30.88
N SER A 484 -14.47 17.87 -31.94
CA SER A 484 -14.96 18.57 -33.13
C SER A 484 -15.67 17.57 -34.02
N PHE A 485 -16.99 17.62 -34.04
CA PHE A 485 -17.75 16.99 -35.13
C PHE A 485 -17.69 17.90 -36.35
N GLY A 486 -16.88 17.55 -37.37
CA GLY A 486 -16.97 18.08 -38.70
C GLY A 486 -18.07 17.37 -39.49
#